data_a9b3c6620b81b46f158de0725ab908b4
#
_entry.id   a9b3c6620b81b46f158de0725ab908b4
#
_cell.length_a   1.000
_cell.length_b   1.000
_cell.length_c   1.000
_cell.angle_alpha   90.00
_cell.angle_beta   90.00
_cell.angle_gamma   90.00
#
_symmetry.space_group_name_H-M   'P 1'
#
loop_
_entity.id
_entity.type
_entity.pdbx_description
1 polymer ?
#
loop_
_entity_poly.entity_id
_entity_poly.type
_entity_poly.pdbx_seq_one_letter_code
_entity_poly.pdbx_strand_id
1 'polypeptide(L)'
;MIRVEKQPEPRPPDFDFDGEVRQPGLSALAELTGQVPTLSRPGPRIRKQADRLEDLSPKVLRQYDYWTRALDALHAAYRGICAYSCFYIEPIAGPTVDHFVAITKAAPREAYEWDNYRLACSLMNACKNAFTDVLDPFDVRDGWFVLNLDTFEVEPAKDLEADLKKRVEDTCTRLKLNSPECKNMRRRWFNMYWNPKDPTRPVPLWFFEEHAPFLAREMRRQGRVRPEDQERADGN
;
A
#
# COMPACT_ATOMS: atom_id res chain seq x y z
N MET A 1 -6.31 -0.10 -9.47
CA MET A 1 -4.89 -0.10 -9.00
C MET A 1 -3.97 0.17 -10.17
N ILE A 2 -2.79 0.68 -9.90
CA ILE A 2 -1.68 0.84 -10.84
C ILE A 2 -0.50 0.01 -10.35
N ARG A 3 0.47 -0.21 -11.22
CA ARG A 3 1.75 -0.80 -10.85
C ARG A 3 2.43 0.06 -9.78
N VAL A 4 2.94 -0.57 -8.76
CA VAL A 4 3.81 0.05 -7.77
C VAL A 4 5.23 -0.47 -8.01
N GLU A 5 6.15 0.45 -8.30
CA GLU A 5 7.56 0.07 -8.44
C GLU A 5 8.16 -0.22 -7.06
N LYS A 6 8.69 -1.42 -6.92
CA LYS A 6 9.36 -1.83 -5.69
C LYS A 6 10.55 -0.93 -5.41
N GLN A 7 10.56 -0.31 -4.25
CA GLN A 7 11.66 0.54 -3.81
C GLN A 7 12.69 -0.27 -3.02
N PRO A 8 13.98 0.04 -3.15
CA PRO A 8 15.01 -0.61 -2.37
C PRO A 8 14.80 -0.37 -0.87
N GLU A 9 15.28 -1.30 -0.06
CA GLU A 9 15.35 -1.14 1.37
C GLU A 9 16.15 0.12 1.73
N PRO A 10 15.60 1.03 2.56
CA PRO A 10 16.31 2.25 2.93
C PRO A 10 17.53 1.94 3.81
N ARG A 11 18.55 2.79 3.64
CA ARG A 11 19.83 2.70 4.36
C ARG A 11 20.21 4.07 4.91
N PRO A 12 21.09 4.13 5.92
CA PRO A 12 21.63 5.41 6.34
C PRO A 12 22.20 6.22 5.18
N PRO A 13 22.07 7.57 5.17
CA PRO A 13 21.58 8.39 6.29
C PRO A 13 20.05 8.51 6.40
N ASP A 14 19.27 8.05 5.41
CA ASP A 14 17.82 8.28 5.37
C ASP A 14 17.09 7.51 6.48
N PHE A 15 17.30 6.19 6.54
CA PHE A 15 16.75 5.34 7.59
C PHE A 15 17.53 4.02 7.65
N ASP A 16 17.94 3.61 8.83
CA ASP A 16 18.61 2.31 9.04
C ASP A 16 17.58 1.19 9.29
N PHE A 17 17.02 0.67 8.20
CA PHE A 17 16.01 -0.39 8.30
C PHE A 17 16.54 -1.64 9.00
N ASP A 18 17.77 -2.03 8.71
CA ASP A 18 18.37 -3.20 9.35
C ASP A 18 18.52 -3.00 10.86
N GLY A 19 19.12 -1.87 11.28
CA GLY A 19 19.36 -1.55 12.68
C GLY A 19 18.11 -1.24 13.49
N GLU A 20 17.11 -0.61 12.88
CA GLU A 20 15.90 -0.14 13.57
C GLU A 20 14.73 -1.15 13.54
N VAL A 21 14.68 -2.03 12.54
CA VAL A 21 13.55 -2.94 12.33
C VAL A 21 14.00 -4.40 12.35
N ARG A 22 14.88 -4.79 11.42
CA ARG A 22 15.21 -6.21 11.21
C ARG A 22 15.94 -6.80 12.39
N GLN A 23 17.06 -6.21 12.80
CA GLN A 23 17.87 -6.74 13.90
C GLN A 23 17.11 -6.77 15.24
N PRO A 24 16.39 -5.70 15.66
CA PRO A 24 15.53 -5.76 16.85
C PRO A 24 14.45 -6.83 16.75
N GLY A 25 13.81 -6.97 15.59
CA GLY A 25 12.79 -8.00 15.37
C GLY A 25 13.35 -9.41 15.50
N LEU A 26 14.45 -9.71 14.82
CA LEU A 26 15.11 -11.01 14.89
C LEU A 26 15.63 -11.34 16.31
N SER A 27 16.15 -10.33 17.01
CA SER A 27 16.59 -10.47 18.40
C SER A 27 15.42 -10.82 19.34
N ALA A 28 14.26 -10.16 19.14
CA ALA A 28 13.05 -10.48 19.90
C ALA A 28 12.54 -11.90 19.59
N LEU A 29 12.56 -12.33 18.33
CA LEU A 29 12.19 -13.70 17.94
C LEU A 29 13.11 -14.75 18.60
N ALA A 30 14.40 -14.47 18.71
CA ALA A 30 15.35 -15.36 19.40
C ALA A 30 14.98 -15.51 20.88
N GLU A 31 14.74 -14.40 21.60
CA GLU A 31 14.31 -14.47 23.00
C GLU A 31 12.97 -15.18 23.17
N LEU A 32 11.98 -14.92 22.28
CA LEU A 32 10.67 -15.57 22.31
C LEU A 32 10.73 -17.10 22.17
N THR A 33 11.77 -17.59 21.51
CA THR A 33 12.04 -19.04 21.36
C THR A 33 13.08 -19.57 22.32
N GLY A 34 13.51 -18.74 23.29
CA GLY A 34 14.49 -19.14 24.33
C GLY A 34 15.95 -19.18 23.85
N GLN A 35 16.22 -18.57 22.68
CA GLN A 35 17.57 -18.41 22.16
C GLN A 35 18.24 -17.16 22.72
N VAL A 36 19.56 -17.06 22.53
CA VAL A 36 20.32 -15.87 22.92
C VAL A 36 20.00 -14.74 21.94
N PRO A 37 19.59 -13.55 22.41
CA PRO A 37 19.33 -12.41 21.53
C PRO A 37 20.61 -11.93 20.84
N THR A 38 20.48 -11.46 19.62
CA THR A 38 21.60 -10.90 18.86
C THR A 38 21.94 -9.47 19.29
N LEU A 39 20.97 -8.74 19.85
CA LEU A 39 21.13 -7.38 20.34
C LEU A 39 20.99 -7.32 21.86
N SER A 40 21.87 -6.53 22.49
CA SER A 40 21.69 -6.14 23.88
C SER A 40 20.69 -4.98 23.96
N ARG A 41 19.71 -5.10 24.82
CA ARG A 41 18.71 -4.05 25.06
C ARG A 41 18.56 -3.81 26.58
N PRO A 42 18.18 -2.59 27.00
CA PRO A 42 17.86 -2.32 28.40
C PRO A 42 16.61 -3.12 28.83
N GLY A 43 16.59 -3.48 30.13
CA GLY A 43 15.45 -4.15 30.75
C GLY A 43 15.54 -5.67 30.79
N PRO A 44 14.52 -6.35 31.32
CA PRO A 44 14.50 -7.79 31.47
C PRO A 44 14.40 -8.47 30.09
N ARG A 45 14.93 -9.70 29.98
CA ARG A 45 14.78 -10.54 28.81
C ARG A 45 13.31 -10.83 28.54
N ILE A 46 12.97 -10.97 27.26
CA ILE A 46 11.64 -11.40 26.83
C ILE A 46 11.45 -12.85 27.30
N ARG A 47 10.29 -13.09 27.92
CA ARG A 47 9.95 -14.44 28.36
C ARG A 47 9.69 -15.32 27.16
N LYS A 48 10.30 -16.51 27.13
CA LYS A 48 10.05 -17.54 26.14
C LYS A 48 8.53 -17.85 26.03
N GLN A 49 8.02 -17.88 24.81
CA GLN A 49 6.60 -18.13 24.48
C GLN A 49 6.39 -19.44 23.71
N ALA A 50 7.42 -19.91 22.97
CA ALA A 50 7.36 -21.12 22.18
C ALA A 50 8.74 -21.80 22.10
N ASP A 51 8.77 -23.05 21.65
CA ASP A 51 10.03 -23.76 21.37
C ASP A 51 10.53 -23.47 19.95
N ARG A 52 9.64 -23.20 19.03
CA ARG A 52 9.90 -22.96 17.61
C ARG A 52 9.24 -21.67 17.14
N LEU A 53 9.81 -21.03 16.10
CA LEU A 53 9.29 -19.77 15.55
C LEU A 53 7.86 -19.93 14.99
N GLU A 54 7.59 -21.04 14.34
CA GLU A 54 6.29 -21.34 13.74
C GLU A 54 5.16 -21.53 14.76
N ASP A 55 5.49 -21.79 16.02
CA ASP A 55 4.55 -21.95 17.12
C ASP A 55 4.19 -20.59 17.79
N LEU A 56 4.87 -19.51 17.39
CA LEU A 56 4.58 -18.17 17.91
C LEU A 56 3.22 -17.66 17.38
N SER A 57 2.35 -17.28 18.29
CA SER A 57 1.07 -16.75 17.89
C SER A 57 1.20 -15.33 17.28
N PRO A 58 0.37 -14.97 16.30
CA PRO A 58 0.34 -13.62 15.73
C PRO A 58 0.09 -12.52 16.78
N LYS A 59 -0.62 -12.85 17.86
CA LYS A 59 -0.86 -11.93 18.98
C LYS A 59 0.43 -11.59 19.72
N VAL A 60 1.34 -12.56 19.88
CA VAL A 60 2.66 -12.35 20.48
C VAL A 60 3.52 -11.50 19.55
N LEU A 61 3.58 -11.84 18.26
CA LEU A 61 4.37 -11.09 17.28
C LEU A 61 3.98 -9.61 17.21
N ARG A 62 2.69 -9.29 17.29
CA ARG A 62 2.19 -7.91 17.30
C ARG A 62 2.62 -7.08 18.53
N GLN A 63 3.15 -7.68 19.57
CA GLN A 63 3.73 -6.95 20.70
C GLN A 63 5.14 -6.45 20.41
N TYR A 64 5.76 -6.93 19.34
CA TYR A 64 7.10 -6.60 18.88
C TYR A 64 7.04 -5.96 17.49
N ASP A 65 6.23 -4.92 17.38
CA ASP A 65 5.84 -4.24 16.14
C ASP A 65 6.91 -3.26 15.62
N TYR A 66 8.17 -3.68 15.63
CA TYR A 66 9.30 -2.88 15.14
C TYR A 66 9.12 -2.37 13.71
N TRP A 67 8.31 -3.06 12.89
CA TRP A 67 7.95 -2.60 11.54
C TRP A 67 7.29 -1.22 11.51
N THR A 68 6.63 -0.80 12.60
CA THR A 68 6.01 0.53 12.68
C THR A 68 7.02 1.65 12.59
N ARG A 69 8.28 1.41 12.97
CA ARG A 69 9.37 2.38 12.84
C ARG A 69 9.74 2.70 11.41
N ALA A 70 9.44 1.79 10.48
CA ALA A 70 9.69 1.99 9.05
C ALA A 70 8.61 2.85 8.36
N LEU A 71 7.55 3.29 9.08
CA LEU A 71 6.40 3.92 8.46
C LEU A 71 6.76 5.19 7.69
N ASP A 72 7.55 6.09 8.28
CA ASP A 72 7.95 7.34 7.65
C ASP A 72 8.83 7.09 6.42
N ALA A 73 9.77 6.16 6.53
CA ALA A 73 10.62 5.76 5.40
C ALA A 73 9.80 5.09 4.29
N LEU A 74 8.82 4.25 4.64
CA LEU A 74 7.90 3.65 3.68
C LEU A 74 7.03 4.70 2.99
N HIS A 75 6.51 5.67 3.76
CA HIS A 75 5.73 6.77 3.21
C HIS A 75 6.56 7.60 2.22
N ALA A 76 7.79 7.95 2.58
CA ALA A 76 8.70 8.70 1.70
C ALA A 76 9.04 7.88 0.43
N ALA A 77 9.43 6.60 0.58
CA ALA A 77 9.82 5.73 -0.54
C ALA A 77 8.70 5.59 -1.59
N TYR A 78 7.44 5.53 -1.16
CA TYR A 78 6.28 5.40 -2.05
C TYR A 78 5.52 6.72 -2.25
N ARG A 79 6.15 7.85 -1.97
CA ARG A 79 5.59 9.20 -2.17
C ARG A 79 4.21 9.38 -1.56
N GLY A 80 3.95 8.73 -0.44
CA GLY A 80 2.67 8.78 0.27
C GLY A 80 1.50 8.08 -0.43
N ILE A 81 1.71 7.38 -1.55
CA ILE A 81 0.62 6.76 -2.31
C ILE A 81 0.27 5.39 -1.75
N CYS A 82 -0.98 5.22 -1.37
CA CYS A 82 -1.52 3.92 -0.97
C CYS A 82 -1.39 2.89 -2.10
N ALA A 83 -0.74 1.77 -1.84
CA ALA A 83 -0.51 0.71 -2.84
C ALA A 83 -1.81 0.13 -3.43
N TYR A 84 -2.91 0.21 -2.70
CA TYR A 84 -4.19 -0.38 -3.08
C TYR A 84 -5.20 0.62 -3.64
N SER A 85 -5.47 1.70 -2.91
CA SER A 85 -6.43 2.72 -3.33
C SER A 85 -5.86 3.69 -4.37
N CYS A 86 -4.53 3.80 -4.45
CA CYS A 86 -3.80 4.73 -5.31
C CYS A 86 -4.16 6.21 -5.04
N PHE A 87 -4.46 6.54 -3.79
CA PHE A 87 -4.58 7.90 -3.31
C PHE A 87 -3.44 8.23 -2.37
N TYR A 88 -3.04 9.48 -2.36
CA TYR A 88 -2.11 10.01 -1.37
C TYR A 88 -2.71 9.90 0.04
N ILE A 89 -1.88 9.51 0.98
CA ILE A 89 -2.22 9.40 2.40
C ILE A 89 -1.51 10.52 3.14
N GLU A 90 -2.27 11.47 3.67
CA GLU A 90 -1.69 12.48 4.55
C GLU A 90 -1.03 11.80 5.76
N PRO A 91 0.16 12.24 6.21
CA PRO A 91 0.85 11.61 7.33
C PRO A 91 -0.01 11.54 8.61
N ILE A 92 -0.87 12.54 8.84
CA ILE A 92 -1.79 12.58 9.99
C ILE A 92 -3.06 11.75 9.80
N ALA A 93 -3.31 11.22 8.59
CA ALA A 93 -4.53 10.49 8.26
C ALA A 93 -4.38 8.95 8.42
N GLY A 94 -3.37 8.50 9.14
CA GLY A 94 -3.16 7.10 9.48
C GLY A 94 -2.63 6.23 8.35
N PRO A 95 -1.46 6.57 7.76
CA PRO A 95 -0.73 5.61 6.95
C PRO A 95 -0.36 4.38 7.79
N THR A 96 -0.24 3.23 7.16
CA THR A 96 0.09 1.97 7.84
C THR A 96 1.09 1.16 7.03
N VAL A 97 1.88 0.35 7.75
CA VAL A 97 2.64 -0.75 7.14
C VAL A 97 1.70 -1.95 7.01
N ASP A 98 1.32 -2.29 5.78
CA ASP A 98 0.63 -3.55 5.50
C ASP A 98 1.65 -4.63 5.17
N HIS A 99 1.55 -5.77 5.84
CA HIS A 99 2.30 -6.97 5.49
C HIS A 99 1.56 -7.67 4.35
N PHE A 100 2.16 -7.68 3.15
CA PHE A 100 1.51 -8.31 2.00
C PHE A 100 1.22 -9.80 2.26
N VAL A 101 2.23 -10.55 2.69
CA VAL A 101 2.01 -11.85 3.34
C VAL A 101 1.73 -11.59 4.81
N ALA A 102 0.49 -11.75 5.21
CA ALA A 102 0.03 -11.39 6.55
C ALA A 102 0.80 -12.16 7.64
N ILE A 103 1.09 -11.51 8.76
CA ILE A 103 1.80 -12.10 9.92
C ILE A 103 1.18 -13.43 10.38
N THR A 104 -0.11 -13.63 10.15
CA THR A 104 -0.83 -14.88 10.47
C THR A 104 -0.54 -16.02 9.48
N LYS A 105 0.10 -15.74 8.37
CA LYS A 105 0.37 -16.68 7.26
C LYS A 105 1.85 -16.79 6.92
N ALA A 106 2.61 -15.73 7.20
CA ALA A 106 4.04 -15.65 6.94
C ALA A 106 4.86 -16.40 7.99
N ALA A 107 6.10 -16.77 7.63
CA ALA A 107 7.09 -17.11 8.64
C ALA A 107 7.35 -15.87 9.54
N PRO A 108 7.53 -16.04 10.87
CA PRO A 108 7.67 -14.89 11.79
C PRO A 108 8.75 -13.87 11.41
N ARG A 109 9.83 -14.32 10.74
CA ARG A 109 10.90 -13.45 10.25
C ARG A 109 10.44 -12.47 9.16
N GLU A 110 9.48 -12.88 8.32
CA GLU A 110 8.94 -12.05 7.24
C GLU A 110 8.20 -10.80 7.74
N ALA A 111 7.84 -10.78 9.05
CA ALA A 111 7.27 -9.59 9.67
C ALA A 111 8.27 -8.41 9.70
N TYR A 112 9.57 -8.66 9.54
CA TYR A 112 10.65 -7.66 9.62
C TYR A 112 11.40 -7.55 8.29
N GLU A 113 10.77 -7.91 7.17
CA GLU A 113 11.35 -7.80 5.85
C GLU A 113 10.69 -6.66 5.05
N TRP A 114 11.51 -5.72 4.55
CA TRP A 114 11.07 -4.59 3.75
C TRP A 114 10.24 -5.01 2.54
N ASP A 115 10.65 -6.09 1.88
CA ASP A 115 10.00 -6.63 0.71
C ASP A 115 8.55 -7.08 0.96
N ASN A 116 8.21 -7.36 2.20
CA ASN A 116 6.86 -7.71 2.62
C ASN A 116 5.98 -6.50 2.93
N TYR A 117 6.51 -5.26 2.89
CA TYR A 117 5.75 -4.08 3.26
C TYR A 117 5.08 -3.40 2.07
N ARG A 118 3.85 -2.96 2.28
CA ARG A 118 3.09 -2.10 1.37
C ARG A 118 2.58 -0.90 2.14
N LEU A 119 2.79 0.31 1.60
CA LEU A 119 2.17 1.49 2.17
C LEU A 119 0.67 1.43 1.92
N ALA A 120 -0.13 1.45 2.97
CA ALA A 120 -1.57 1.39 2.86
C ALA A 120 -2.26 2.38 3.81
N CYS A 121 -3.39 2.94 3.39
CA CYS A 121 -4.27 3.61 4.35
C CYS A 121 -4.96 2.57 5.24
N SER A 122 -5.37 2.97 6.44
CA SER A 122 -5.97 2.08 7.44
C SER A 122 -7.16 1.28 6.90
N LEU A 123 -8.01 1.89 6.05
CA LEU A 123 -9.15 1.21 5.44
C LEU A 123 -8.70 0.05 4.54
N MET A 124 -7.73 0.30 3.66
CA MET A 124 -7.25 -0.72 2.72
C MET A 124 -6.53 -1.85 3.44
N ASN A 125 -5.69 -1.53 4.43
CA ASN A 125 -5.03 -2.53 5.27
C ASN A 125 -6.06 -3.40 6.00
N ALA A 126 -7.09 -2.80 6.61
CA ALA A 126 -8.16 -3.54 7.27
C ALA A 126 -8.97 -4.42 6.29
N CYS A 127 -9.25 -3.93 5.07
CA CYS A 127 -9.96 -4.72 4.06
C CYS A 127 -9.12 -5.89 3.54
N LYS A 128 -7.82 -5.65 3.28
CA LYS A 128 -6.91 -6.70 2.83
C LYS A 128 -6.76 -7.81 3.87
N ASN A 129 -6.64 -7.44 5.16
CA ASN A 129 -6.54 -8.40 6.24
C ASN A 129 -5.52 -9.52 5.92
N ALA A 130 -5.90 -10.79 6.10
CA ALA A 130 -5.08 -11.97 5.83
C ALA A 130 -5.46 -12.67 4.51
N PHE A 131 -6.12 -11.99 3.58
CA PHE A 131 -6.43 -12.53 2.27
C PHE A 131 -5.15 -12.73 1.46
N THR A 132 -5.03 -13.89 0.81
CA THR A 132 -3.88 -14.30 -0.02
C THR A 132 -4.19 -14.24 -1.52
N ASP A 133 -5.45 -13.98 -1.88
CA ASP A 133 -5.97 -13.89 -3.24
C ASP A 133 -6.06 -12.43 -3.75
N VAL A 134 -5.46 -11.49 -3.02
CA VAL A 134 -5.25 -10.11 -3.46
C VAL A 134 -4.01 -10.05 -4.35
N LEU A 135 -4.11 -9.42 -5.52
CA LEU A 135 -2.96 -9.19 -6.39
C LEU A 135 -1.93 -8.28 -5.70
N ASP A 136 -0.65 -8.69 -5.73
CA ASP A 136 0.42 -7.85 -5.21
C ASP A 136 0.56 -6.57 -6.07
N PRO A 137 0.50 -5.37 -5.47
CA PRO A 137 0.72 -4.12 -6.18
C PRO A 137 2.05 -4.07 -6.95
N PHE A 138 3.08 -4.80 -6.52
CA PHE A 138 4.37 -4.89 -7.22
C PHE A 138 4.30 -5.71 -8.51
N ASP A 139 3.36 -6.66 -8.60
CA ASP A 139 3.17 -7.53 -9.78
C ASP A 139 2.09 -7.01 -10.72
N VAL A 140 1.27 -6.05 -10.27
CA VAL A 140 0.23 -5.45 -11.10
C VAL A 140 0.86 -4.76 -12.32
N ARG A 141 0.24 -4.94 -13.48
CA ARG A 141 0.59 -4.20 -14.70
C ARG A 141 -0.46 -3.14 -14.99
N ASP A 142 -0.02 -2.05 -15.58
CA ASP A 142 -0.93 -1.00 -16.01
C ASP A 142 -1.92 -1.54 -17.05
N GLY A 143 -3.17 -1.12 -16.89
CA GLY A 143 -4.26 -1.61 -17.73
C GLY A 143 -5.02 -2.82 -17.19
N TRP A 144 -4.51 -3.55 -16.17
CA TRP A 144 -5.28 -4.64 -15.58
C TRP A 144 -6.55 -4.15 -14.88
N PHE A 145 -6.41 -3.05 -14.16
CA PHE A 145 -7.52 -2.36 -13.50
C PHE A 145 -7.88 -1.12 -14.31
N VAL A 146 -9.14 -0.99 -14.68
CA VAL A 146 -9.68 0.19 -15.35
C VAL A 146 -10.76 0.83 -14.50
N LEU A 147 -11.00 2.12 -14.72
CA LEU A 147 -12.02 2.87 -14.00
C LEU A 147 -13.16 3.25 -14.94
N ASN A 148 -14.37 2.90 -14.58
CA ASN A 148 -15.56 3.44 -15.19
C ASN A 148 -15.80 4.86 -14.62
N LEU A 149 -15.70 5.88 -15.45
CA LEU A 149 -15.83 7.28 -14.99
C LEU A 149 -17.29 7.72 -14.79
N ASP A 150 -18.28 6.95 -15.24
CA ASP A 150 -19.68 7.23 -14.99
C ASP A 150 -20.13 6.72 -13.62
N THR A 151 -19.71 5.50 -13.26
CA THR A 151 -20.05 4.84 -11.98
C THR A 151 -19.00 5.00 -10.92
N PHE A 152 -17.75 5.32 -11.29
CA PHE A 152 -16.55 5.31 -10.46
C PHE A 152 -16.20 3.93 -9.90
N GLU A 153 -16.59 2.89 -10.58
CA GLU A 153 -16.24 1.50 -10.28
C GLU A 153 -14.93 1.12 -10.93
N VAL A 154 -14.12 0.35 -10.20
CA VAL A 154 -12.91 -0.29 -10.68
C VAL A 154 -13.29 -1.65 -11.24
N GLU A 155 -12.90 -1.91 -12.47
CA GLU A 155 -13.24 -3.11 -13.21
C GLU A 155 -11.97 -3.74 -13.79
N PRO A 156 -11.97 -5.05 -14.09
CA PRO A 156 -10.93 -5.64 -14.94
C PRO A 156 -11.02 -5.10 -16.36
N ALA A 157 -9.90 -4.93 -17.03
CA ALA A 157 -9.92 -4.63 -18.45
C ALA A 157 -10.60 -5.75 -19.24
N LYS A 158 -11.23 -5.39 -20.36
CA LYS A 158 -12.07 -6.31 -21.15
C LYS A 158 -11.29 -7.41 -21.87
N ASP A 159 -10.05 -7.10 -22.20
CA ASP A 159 -9.11 -7.93 -22.98
C ASP A 159 -8.23 -8.85 -22.13
N LEU A 160 -8.45 -8.91 -20.82
CA LEU A 160 -7.72 -9.81 -19.94
C LEU A 160 -8.16 -11.26 -20.14
N GLU A 161 -7.19 -12.17 -20.06
CA GLU A 161 -7.45 -13.61 -19.94
C GLU A 161 -8.33 -13.92 -18.72
N ALA A 162 -9.19 -14.94 -18.84
CA ALA A 162 -10.25 -15.23 -17.87
C ALA A 162 -9.74 -15.41 -16.42
N ASP A 163 -8.60 -16.08 -16.24
CA ASP A 163 -8.00 -16.28 -14.91
C ASP A 163 -7.54 -14.95 -14.30
N LEU A 164 -6.84 -14.13 -15.07
CA LEU A 164 -6.36 -12.83 -14.61
C LEU A 164 -7.54 -11.90 -14.32
N LYS A 165 -8.56 -11.91 -15.18
CA LYS A 165 -9.81 -11.16 -14.98
C LYS A 165 -10.43 -11.50 -13.63
N LYS A 166 -10.57 -12.80 -13.34
CA LYS A 166 -11.09 -13.28 -12.05
C LYS A 166 -10.22 -12.79 -10.88
N ARG A 167 -8.92 -12.85 -10.97
CA ARG A 167 -8.00 -12.37 -9.91
C ARG A 167 -8.14 -10.86 -9.66
N VAL A 168 -8.39 -10.07 -10.70
CA VAL A 168 -8.68 -8.63 -10.57
C VAL A 168 -10.02 -8.42 -9.87
N GLU A 169 -11.06 -9.17 -10.24
CA GLU A 169 -12.38 -9.13 -9.60
C GLU A 169 -12.31 -9.52 -8.11
N ASP A 170 -11.59 -10.60 -7.79
CA ASP A 170 -11.36 -11.05 -6.42
C ASP A 170 -10.63 -9.96 -5.62
N THR A 171 -9.60 -9.34 -6.19
CA THR A 171 -8.88 -8.21 -5.56
C THR A 171 -9.81 -7.03 -5.30
N CYS A 172 -10.64 -6.62 -6.28
CA CYS A 172 -11.62 -5.55 -6.10
C CYS A 172 -12.59 -5.85 -4.96
N THR A 173 -13.03 -7.10 -4.85
CA THR A 173 -13.97 -7.58 -3.83
C THR A 173 -13.33 -7.60 -2.45
N ARG A 174 -12.12 -8.19 -2.31
CA ARG A 174 -11.39 -8.28 -1.04
C ARG A 174 -11.07 -6.91 -0.46
N LEU A 175 -10.57 -6.02 -1.30
CA LEU A 175 -10.21 -4.66 -0.91
C LEU A 175 -11.42 -3.71 -0.84
N LYS A 176 -12.63 -4.18 -1.21
CA LYS A 176 -13.83 -3.35 -1.30
C LYS A 176 -13.63 -2.08 -2.11
N LEU A 177 -12.88 -2.17 -3.22
CA LEU A 177 -12.54 -1.01 -4.04
C LEU A 177 -13.78 -0.30 -4.60
N ASN A 178 -14.90 -0.99 -4.71
CA ASN A 178 -16.17 -0.46 -5.21
C ASN A 178 -17.18 -0.14 -4.10
N SER A 179 -16.72 -0.04 -2.85
CA SER A 179 -17.59 0.44 -1.77
C SER A 179 -18.06 1.88 -2.04
N PRO A 180 -19.18 2.31 -1.44
CA PRO A 180 -19.68 3.67 -1.59
C PRO A 180 -18.64 4.74 -1.24
N GLU A 181 -17.82 4.50 -0.21
CA GLU A 181 -16.77 5.41 0.25
C GLU A 181 -15.68 5.57 -0.81
N CYS A 182 -15.21 4.45 -1.38
CA CYS A 182 -14.19 4.45 -2.43
C CYS A 182 -14.70 5.12 -3.72
N LYS A 183 -15.94 4.85 -4.13
CA LYS A 183 -16.58 5.49 -5.30
C LYS A 183 -16.77 6.99 -5.07
N ASN A 184 -17.25 7.38 -3.89
CA ASN A 184 -17.45 8.78 -3.53
C ASN A 184 -16.13 9.55 -3.47
N MET A 185 -15.05 8.94 -2.99
CA MET A 185 -13.72 9.54 -3.00
C MET A 185 -13.28 9.85 -4.44
N ARG A 186 -13.36 8.87 -5.36
CA ARG A 186 -13.01 9.06 -6.77
C ARG A 186 -13.86 10.13 -7.44
N ARG A 187 -15.19 10.11 -7.20
CA ARG A 187 -16.13 11.14 -7.71
C ARG A 187 -15.79 12.52 -7.20
N ARG A 188 -15.48 12.65 -5.90
CA ARG A 188 -15.09 13.93 -5.30
C ARG A 188 -13.83 14.48 -5.96
N TRP A 189 -12.79 13.67 -6.11
CA TRP A 189 -11.56 14.08 -6.78
C TRP A 189 -11.83 14.46 -8.25
N PHE A 190 -12.52 13.61 -9.01
CA PHE A 190 -12.90 13.90 -10.39
C PHE A 190 -13.59 15.27 -10.51
N ASN A 191 -14.58 15.54 -9.66
CA ASN A 191 -15.32 16.80 -9.69
C ASN A 191 -14.46 18.02 -9.30
N MET A 192 -13.46 17.86 -8.45
CA MET A 192 -12.51 18.94 -8.12
C MET A 192 -11.72 19.40 -9.36
N TYR A 193 -11.47 18.51 -10.29
CA TYR A 193 -10.81 18.82 -11.54
C TYR A 193 -11.80 19.19 -12.66
N TRP A 194 -12.80 18.35 -12.91
CA TRP A 194 -13.68 18.47 -14.07
C TRP A 194 -14.78 19.51 -13.89
N ASN A 195 -15.37 19.57 -12.71
CA ASN A 195 -16.44 20.51 -12.35
C ASN A 195 -16.06 21.26 -11.05
N PRO A 196 -15.03 22.11 -11.07
CA PRO A 196 -14.61 22.81 -9.87
C PRO A 196 -15.74 23.74 -9.38
N LYS A 197 -15.92 23.83 -8.06
CA LYS A 197 -16.89 24.77 -7.46
C LYS A 197 -16.57 26.22 -7.80
N ASP A 198 -15.29 26.52 -7.94
CA ASP A 198 -14.79 27.79 -8.43
C ASP A 198 -14.06 27.57 -9.76
N PRO A 199 -14.67 27.88 -10.90
CA PRO A 199 -14.04 27.71 -12.20
C PRO A 199 -12.80 28.59 -12.42
N THR A 200 -12.61 29.62 -11.60
CA THR A 200 -11.43 30.50 -11.70
C THR A 200 -10.18 29.90 -11.04
N ARG A 201 -10.35 28.85 -10.24
CA ARG A 201 -9.28 28.16 -9.51
C ARG A 201 -9.35 26.65 -9.71
N PRO A 202 -9.20 26.16 -10.93
CA PRO A 202 -9.23 24.73 -11.20
C PRO A 202 -8.00 24.06 -10.57
N VAL A 203 -8.21 22.88 -10.01
CA VAL A 203 -7.09 22.03 -9.56
C VAL A 203 -6.30 21.57 -10.80
N PRO A 204 -4.99 21.76 -10.86
CA PRO A 204 -4.19 21.37 -12.02
C PRO A 204 -4.06 19.85 -12.12
N LEU A 205 -3.88 19.32 -13.35
CA LEU A 205 -3.80 17.88 -13.57
C LEU A 205 -2.58 17.23 -12.86
N TRP A 206 -1.43 17.93 -12.83
CA TRP A 206 -0.24 17.43 -12.14
C TRP A 206 -0.52 17.10 -10.65
N PHE A 207 -1.39 17.89 -10.00
CA PHE A 207 -1.76 17.62 -8.62
C PHE A 207 -2.50 16.29 -8.47
N PHE A 208 -3.33 15.92 -9.47
CA PHE A 208 -3.99 14.61 -9.51
C PHE A 208 -3.01 13.47 -9.79
N GLU A 209 -2.02 13.71 -10.64
CA GLU A 209 -0.98 12.74 -10.94
C GLU A 209 -0.16 12.40 -9.70
N GLU A 210 0.04 13.38 -8.83
CA GLU A 210 0.73 13.18 -7.55
C GLU A 210 -0.14 12.58 -6.45
N HIS A 211 -1.45 12.93 -6.40
CA HIS A 211 -2.30 12.57 -5.27
C HIS A 211 -3.35 11.49 -5.54
N ALA A 212 -3.67 11.26 -6.80
CA ALA A 212 -4.65 10.27 -7.25
C ALA A 212 -4.22 9.64 -8.59
N PRO A 213 -3.00 9.07 -8.71
CA PRO A 213 -2.40 8.68 -9.99
C PRO A 213 -3.25 7.69 -10.79
N PHE A 214 -3.96 6.77 -10.16
CA PHE A 214 -4.86 5.87 -10.88
C PHE A 214 -6.00 6.61 -11.55
N LEU A 215 -6.64 7.54 -10.85
CA LEU A 215 -7.71 8.36 -11.38
C LEU A 215 -7.21 9.24 -12.53
N ALA A 216 -6.07 9.93 -12.33
CA ALA A 216 -5.46 10.78 -13.35
C ALA A 216 -5.14 10.00 -14.63
N ARG A 217 -4.53 8.82 -14.49
CA ARG A 217 -4.26 7.92 -15.63
C ARG A 217 -5.53 7.55 -16.39
N GLU A 218 -6.58 7.14 -15.68
CA GLU A 218 -7.82 6.73 -16.30
C GLU A 218 -8.57 7.91 -16.97
N MET A 219 -8.48 9.10 -16.40
CA MET A 219 -8.99 10.32 -17.02
C MET A 219 -8.26 10.62 -18.36
N ARG A 220 -6.93 10.56 -18.37
CA ARG A 220 -6.13 10.71 -19.60
C ARG A 220 -6.51 9.66 -20.64
N ARG A 221 -6.52 8.38 -20.24
CA ARG A 221 -6.84 7.25 -21.14
C ARG A 221 -8.20 7.38 -21.81
N GLN A 222 -9.16 7.99 -21.11
CA GLN A 222 -10.54 8.16 -21.59
C GLN A 222 -10.81 9.55 -22.19
N GLY A 223 -9.77 10.37 -22.39
CA GLY A 223 -9.92 11.72 -22.97
C GLY A 223 -10.69 12.68 -22.07
N ARG A 224 -10.78 12.40 -20.76
CA ARG A 224 -11.44 13.22 -19.76
C ARG A 224 -10.46 14.16 -19.07
N VAL A 225 -9.65 14.84 -19.86
CA VAL A 225 -8.74 15.91 -19.40
C VAL A 225 -9.07 17.18 -20.17
N ARG A 226 -8.81 18.32 -19.51
CA ARG A 226 -9.09 19.63 -20.12
C ARG A 226 -8.14 19.88 -21.31
N PRO A 227 -8.56 20.63 -22.34
CA PRO A 227 -7.73 20.87 -23.52
C PRO A 227 -6.32 21.39 -23.18
N GLU A 228 -6.22 22.33 -22.26
CA GLU A 228 -4.93 22.91 -21.81
C GLU A 228 -3.98 21.89 -21.13
N ASP A 229 -4.52 20.78 -20.62
CA ASP A 229 -3.75 19.69 -20.00
C ASP A 229 -3.40 18.58 -21.03
N GLN A 230 -4.04 18.56 -22.20
CA GLN A 230 -3.72 17.63 -23.28
C GLN A 230 -2.43 18.05 -24.02
N GLU A 231 -2.27 19.35 -24.31
CA GLU A 231 -1.12 19.88 -25.06
C GLU A 231 0.21 19.73 -24.33
N ARG A 232 0.20 19.64 -22.98
CA ARG A 232 1.43 19.44 -22.18
C ARG A 232 1.96 18.01 -22.22
N ALA A 233 1.18 17.04 -22.66
CA ALA A 233 1.61 15.65 -22.74
C ALA A 233 2.42 15.36 -24.02
N ASP A 234 2.21 16.13 -25.07
CA ASP A 234 2.84 15.94 -26.40
C ASP A 234 4.14 16.78 -26.56
N GLY A 235 4.51 17.57 -25.54
CA GLY A 235 5.58 18.57 -25.61
C GLY A 235 6.83 18.28 -24.74
N ASN A 236 7.05 17.03 -24.28
CA ASN A 236 8.27 16.64 -23.55
C ASN A 236 8.92 15.40 -24.16
#